data_0a60a7d1c3daeb37a3e57e1c5d54552b
#
_entry.id   0a60a7d1c3daeb37a3e57e1c5d54552b
#
_cell.length_a   1.000
_cell.length_b   1.000
_cell.length_c   1.000
_cell.angle_alpha   90.00
_cell.angle_beta   90.00
_cell.angle_gamma   90.00
#
_symmetry.space_group_name_H-M   'P 1'
#
loop_
_entity.id
_entity.type
_entity.pdbx_description
1 polymer ?
#
loop_
_entity_poly.entity_id
_entity_poly.type
_entity_poly.pdbx_seq_one_letter_code
_entity_poly.pdbx_strand_id
1 'polypeptide(L)'
;LVGRIVLFVSFAGAMNNWVFPDAAVDQLSSATPLAVADPNKLSLLDLFMGVHGGVLGETCALAIVLGLIYLVVTKTISIAIPAAYVGSMFVFYLIATHSVHAALVAVLSGGLLFGAVFMATDYVTSPFTLKGKLIYGVALGIVTFAIRYWGSYTEGVSFALLFMNLWVPYINDLTRQTPYGYVKPAKKEAAGK
;
A
#
# COMPACT_ATOMS: atom_id res chain seq x y z
N LEU A 1 6.85 2.75 -11.03
CA LEU A 1 5.47 3.20 -10.77
C LEU A 1 4.84 3.83 -12.01
N VAL A 2 5.38 4.92 -12.51
CA VAL A 2 4.83 5.65 -13.67
C VAL A 2 4.65 4.75 -14.89
N GLY A 3 5.66 3.94 -15.25
CA GLY A 3 5.57 2.98 -16.36
C GLY A 3 4.43 1.97 -16.19
N ARG A 4 4.22 1.43 -14.98
CA ARG A 4 3.09 0.53 -14.69
C ARG A 4 1.74 1.23 -14.91
N ILE A 5 1.60 2.48 -14.47
CA ILE A 5 0.37 3.26 -14.64
C ILE A 5 0.11 3.57 -16.11
N VAL A 6 1.14 3.97 -16.87
CA VAL A 6 1.03 4.22 -18.31
C VAL A 6 0.59 2.95 -19.05
N LEU A 7 1.18 1.79 -18.74
CA LEU A 7 0.79 0.51 -19.32
C LEU A 7 -0.66 0.14 -18.94
N PHE A 8 -1.04 0.34 -17.69
CA PHE A 8 -2.40 0.05 -17.22
C PHE A 8 -3.46 0.90 -17.92
N VAL A 9 -3.18 2.20 -18.12
CA VAL A 9 -4.11 3.10 -18.82
C VAL A 9 -4.13 2.83 -20.32
N SER A 10 -2.97 2.56 -20.94
CA SER A 10 -2.86 2.38 -22.40
C SER A 10 -3.30 0.99 -22.86
N PHE A 11 -3.09 -0.03 -22.06
CA PHE A 11 -3.34 -1.44 -22.42
C PHE A 11 -4.20 -2.15 -21.36
N ALA A 12 -5.27 -1.50 -20.90
CA ALA A 12 -6.13 -2.02 -19.82
C ALA A 12 -6.67 -3.43 -20.11
N GLY A 13 -7.01 -3.76 -21.36
CA GLY A 13 -7.49 -5.08 -21.74
C GLY A 13 -6.46 -6.19 -21.60
N ALA A 14 -5.19 -5.92 -21.91
CA ALA A 14 -4.09 -6.90 -21.76
C ALA A 14 -3.66 -7.05 -20.29
N MET A 15 -3.73 -5.97 -19.51
CA MET A 15 -3.33 -5.95 -18.10
C MET A 15 -4.38 -6.57 -17.16
N ASN A 16 -5.63 -6.66 -17.60
CA ASN A 16 -6.72 -7.26 -16.83
C ASN A 16 -6.93 -8.76 -17.09
N ASN A 17 -6.05 -9.39 -17.86
CA ASN A 17 -6.08 -10.83 -18.06
C ASN A 17 -5.48 -11.53 -16.83
N TRP A 18 -6.36 -12.09 -16.01
CA TRP A 18 -6.01 -12.80 -14.79
C TRP A 18 -5.67 -14.25 -15.11
N VAL A 19 -4.54 -14.73 -14.60
CA VAL A 19 -4.13 -16.13 -14.73
C VAL A 19 -4.50 -16.86 -13.45
N PHE A 20 -5.28 -17.91 -13.56
CA PHE A 20 -5.58 -18.82 -12.45
C PHE A 20 -4.55 -19.97 -12.46
N PRO A 21 -3.95 -20.31 -11.32
CA PRO A 21 -2.97 -21.40 -11.24
C PRO A 21 -3.57 -22.77 -11.48
N ASP A 22 -4.86 -22.97 -11.20
CA ASP A 22 -5.61 -24.17 -11.52
C ASP A 22 -6.83 -23.82 -12.36
N ALA A 23 -6.94 -24.45 -13.51
CA ALA A 23 -8.09 -24.37 -14.40
C ALA A 23 -9.28 -25.17 -13.83
N ALA A 24 -9.76 -24.81 -12.63
CA ALA A 24 -11.09 -25.19 -12.17
C ALA A 24 -12.08 -24.31 -12.95
N VAL A 25 -12.60 -24.90 -14.02
CA VAL A 25 -13.36 -24.32 -15.12
C VAL A 25 -14.66 -23.62 -14.73
N ASP A 26 -15.06 -23.64 -13.47
CA ASP A 26 -16.35 -23.16 -12.99
C ASP A 26 -16.33 -21.95 -12.06
N GLN A 27 -15.20 -21.33 -11.85
CA GLN A 27 -15.19 -20.05 -11.16
C GLN A 27 -15.32 -18.91 -12.18
N LEU A 28 -16.53 -18.39 -12.25
CA LEU A 28 -16.86 -17.15 -12.93
C LEU A 28 -15.73 -16.14 -12.76
N SER A 29 -15.28 -15.58 -13.86
CA SER A 29 -14.23 -14.59 -13.97
C SER A 29 -14.49 -13.34 -13.12
N SER A 30 -14.36 -13.43 -11.82
CA SER A 30 -14.24 -12.29 -10.93
C SER A 30 -12.76 -11.96 -10.82
N ALA A 31 -12.40 -10.84 -11.36
CA ALA A 31 -11.03 -10.43 -11.63
C ALA A 31 -10.10 -10.39 -10.39
N THR A 32 -10.62 -10.21 -9.18
CA THR A 32 -9.86 -10.24 -7.93
C THR A 32 -10.76 -10.60 -6.76
N PRO A 33 -10.22 -11.14 -5.65
CA PRO A 33 -10.98 -11.33 -4.41
C PRO A 33 -11.66 -10.06 -3.90
N LEU A 34 -11.15 -8.87 -4.26
CA LEU A 34 -11.75 -7.57 -3.94
C LEU A 34 -13.05 -7.28 -4.72
N ALA A 35 -13.27 -7.92 -5.86
CA ALA A 35 -14.49 -7.78 -6.66
C ALA A 35 -15.61 -8.73 -6.21
N VAL A 36 -15.35 -9.63 -5.28
CA VAL A 36 -16.35 -10.56 -4.73
C VAL A 36 -17.26 -9.80 -3.77
N ALA A 37 -18.57 -9.85 -4.03
CA ALA A 37 -19.58 -9.13 -3.25
C ALA A 37 -19.61 -9.52 -1.76
N ASP A 38 -19.25 -10.77 -1.43
CA ASP A 38 -19.24 -11.28 -0.06
C ASP A 38 -17.83 -11.67 0.39
N PRO A 39 -17.08 -10.80 1.07
CA PRO A 39 -15.74 -11.13 1.60
C PRO A 39 -15.71 -12.34 2.53
N ASN A 40 -16.82 -12.62 3.20
CA ASN A 40 -16.92 -13.74 4.16
C ASN A 40 -16.88 -15.14 3.52
N LYS A 41 -17.06 -15.24 2.22
CA LYS A 41 -16.99 -16.51 1.47
C LYS A 41 -15.57 -16.91 1.08
N LEU A 42 -14.61 -15.99 1.21
CA LEU A 42 -13.23 -16.25 0.84
C LEU A 42 -12.47 -16.88 2.00
N SER A 43 -11.78 -17.99 1.70
CA SER A 43 -10.87 -18.61 2.66
C SER A 43 -9.61 -17.78 2.84
N LEU A 44 -9.32 -17.35 4.07
CA LEU A 44 -8.09 -16.63 4.39
C LEU A 44 -6.84 -17.45 4.12
N LEU A 45 -6.92 -18.78 4.25
CA LEU A 45 -5.80 -19.68 3.97
C LEU A 45 -5.47 -19.70 2.48
N ASP A 46 -6.48 -19.73 1.61
CA ASP A 46 -6.27 -19.71 0.16
C ASP A 46 -5.69 -18.38 -0.30
N LEU A 47 -6.14 -17.28 0.29
CA LEU A 47 -5.55 -15.94 0.06
C LEU A 47 -4.09 -15.86 0.52
N PHE A 48 -3.78 -16.46 1.67
CA PHE A 48 -2.41 -16.45 2.22
C PHE A 48 -1.47 -17.35 1.40
N MET A 49 -1.94 -18.50 0.96
CA MET A 49 -1.20 -19.46 0.14
C MET A 49 -1.07 -19.01 -1.33
N GLY A 50 -1.98 -18.14 -1.80
CA GLY A 50 -1.99 -17.67 -3.19
C GLY A 50 -2.77 -18.54 -4.15
N VAL A 51 -3.72 -19.35 -3.67
CA VAL A 51 -4.61 -20.18 -4.49
C VAL A 51 -5.82 -19.35 -4.91
N HIS A 52 -5.56 -18.21 -5.58
CA HIS A 52 -6.61 -17.33 -6.10
C HIS A 52 -6.11 -16.61 -7.36
N GLY A 53 -7.06 -16.13 -8.16
CA GLY A 53 -6.74 -15.33 -9.34
C GLY A 53 -6.15 -13.97 -8.97
N GLY A 54 -5.08 -13.58 -9.64
CA GLY A 54 -4.43 -12.29 -9.39
C GLY A 54 -3.26 -12.04 -10.35
N VAL A 55 -2.63 -10.87 -10.20
CA VAL A 55 -1.42 -10.53 -10.98
C VAL A 55 -0.22 -11.32 -10.47
N LEU A 56 0.61 -11.80 -11.39
CA LEU A 56 1.87 -12.48 -11.08
C LEU A 56 2.70 -11.67 -10.06
N GLY A 57 3.07 -12.32 -8.94
CA GLY A 57 3.85 -11.72 -7.86
C GLY A 57 3.04 -11.07 -6.75
N GLU A 58 1.72 -10.90 -6.89
CA GLU A 58 0.85 -10.32 -5.85
C GLU A 58 -0.01 -11.38 -5.15
N THR A 59 -0.11 -12.59 -5.71
CA THR A 59 -1.04 -13.63 -5.24
C THR A 59 -0.59 -14.30 -3.95
N CYS A 60 0.68 -14.58 -3.76
CA CYS A 60 1.17 -15.33 -2.60
C CYS A 60 1.62 -14.39 -1.47
N ALA A 61 0.72 -14.14 -0.50
CA ALA A 61 1.04 -13.31 0.66
C ALA A 61 2.19 -13.88 1.50
N LEU A 62 2.31 -15.22 1.60
CA LEU A 62 3.39 -15.89 2.31
C LEU A 62 4.76 -15.53 1.72
N ALA A 63 4.90 -15.57 0.39
CA ALA A 63 6.15 -15.22 -0.27
C ALA A 63 6.55 -13.75 -0.03
N ILE A 64 5.56 -12.83 -0.05
CA ILE A 64 5.77 -11.41 0.23
C ILE A 64 6.23 -11.20 1.68
N VAL A 65 5.62 -11.90 2.64
CA VAL A 65 6.02 -11.84 4.06
C VAL A 65 7.44 -12.39 4.27
N LEU A 66 7.80 -13.50 3.62
CA LEU A 66 9.18 -14.01 3.66
C LEU A 66 10.18 -13.00 3.06
N GLY A 67 9.81 -12.35 1.95
CA GLY A 67 10.59 -11.27 1.36
C GLY A 67 10.74 -10.08 2.32
N LEU A 68 9.68 -9.69 3.02
CA LEU A 68 9.71 -8.63 4.04
C LEU A 68 10.70 -8.99 5.16
N ILE A 69 10.60 -10.21 5.70
CA ILE A 69 11.50 -10.69 6.78
C ILE A 69 12.95 -10.61 6.31
N TYR A 70 13.25 -11.12 5.11
CA TYR A 70 14.60 -11.06 4.55
C TYR A 70 15.12 -9.62 4.44
N LEU A 71 14.33 -8.71 3.89
CA LEU A 71 14.71 -7.30 3.69
C LEU A 71 14.88 -6.54 5.03
N VAL A 72 14.11 -6.89 6.05
CA VAL A 72 14.25 -6.30 7.39
C VAL A 72 15.48 -6.84 8.10
N VAL A 73 15.75 -8.16 8.03
CA VAL A 73 16.93 -8.79 8.63
C VAL A 73 18.22 -8.27 8.00
N THR A 74 18.24 -8.08 6.69
CA THR A 74 19.37 -7.48 5.97
C THR A 74 19.48 -5.96 6.17
N LYS A 75 18.56 -5.35 6.95
CA LYS A 75 18.50 -3.90 7.20
C LYS A 75 18.39 -3.06 5.92
N THR A 76 17.91 -3.67 4.86
CA THR A 76 17.71 -2.99 3.58
C THR A 76 16.54 -2.02 3.65
N ILE A 77 15.46 -2.39 4.35
CA ILE A 77 14.27 -1.54 4.51
C ILE A 77 13.91 -1.34 5.99
N SER A 78 13.19 -0.26 6.25
CA SER A 78 12.59 0.02 7.56
C SER A 78 11.19 -0.55 7.62
N ILE A 79 10.89 -1.35 8.65
CA ILE A 79 9.55 -1.93 8.88
C ILE A 79 8.46 -0.86 9.13
N ALA A 80 8.85 0.38 9.43
CA ALA A 80 7.92 1.45 9.81
C ALA A 80 6.89 1.78 8.72
N ILE A 81 7.30 1.81 7.43
CA ILE A 81 6.39 2.11 6.32
C ILE A 81 5.41 0.96 6.09
N PRO A 82 5.85 -0.31 5.89
CA PRO A 82 4.94 -1.42 5.71
C PRO A 82 3.96 -1.59 6.88
N ALA A 83 4.47 -1.50 8.12
CA ALA A 83 3.63 -1.65 9.30
C ALA A 83 2.58 -0.55 9.42
N ALA A 84 2.96 0.72 9.19
CA ALA A 84 2.03 1.84 9.24
C ALA A 84 0.99 1.76 8.11
N TYR A 85 1.39 1.37 6.91
CA TYR A 85 0.50 1.28 5.76
C TYR A 85 -0.51 0.14 5.91
N VAL A 86 -0.04 -1.08 6.17
CA VAL A 86 -0.91 -2.25 6.36
C VAL A 86 -1.79 -2.08 7.59
N GLY A 87 -1.23 -1.57 8.70
CA GLY A 87 -1.98 -1.32 9.93
C GLY A 87 -3.08 -0.29 9.75
N SER A 88 -2.82 0.82 9.08
CA SER A 88 -3.84 1.84 8.81
C SER A 88 -4.95 1.31 7.90
N MET A 89 -4.62 0.56 6.84
CA MET A 89 -5.61 -0.09 5.98
C MET A 89 -6.49 -1.06 6.75
N PHE A 90 -5.90 -1.90 7.61
CA PHE A 90 -6.66 -2.81 8.45
C PHE A 90 -7.65 -2.08 9.35
N VAL A 91 -7.18 -1.02 10.03
CA VAL A 91 -8.02 -0.22 10.93
C VAL A 91 -9.17 0.46 10.17
N PHE A 92 -8.91 1.07 9.02
CA PHE A 92 -9.96 1.73 8.24
C PHE A 92 -11.00 0.75 7.70
N TYR A 93 -10.59 -0.42 7.21
CA TYR A 93 -11.53 -1.45 6.79
C TYR A 93 -12.31 -2.03 7.97
N LEU A 94 -11.68 -2.20 9.12
CA LEU A 94 -12.36 -2.65 10.33
C LEU A 94 -13.46 -1.67 10.78
N ILE A 95 -13.19 -0.37 10.72
CA ILE A 95 -14.17 0.68 11.05
C ILE A 95 -15.30 0.70 10.02
N ALA A 96 -14.99 0.56 8.73
CA ALA A 96 -15.97 0.66 7.66
C ALA A 96 -16.89 -0.58 7.57
N THR A 97 -16.35 -1.78 7.78
CA THR A 97 -17.08 -3.04 7.60
C THR A 97 -17.53 -3.69 8.89
N HIS A 98 -17.02 -3.23 10.04
CA HIS A 98 -17.23 -3.86 11.36
C HIS A 98 -16.92 -5.36 11.41
N SER A 99 -16.12 -5.87 10.45
CA SER A 99 -15.76 -7.28 10.33
C SER A 99 -14.25 -7.43 10.22
N VAL A 100 -13.65 -8.18 11.14
CA VAL A 100 -12.23 -8.51 11.14
C VAL A 100 -11.87 -9.34 9.90
N HIS A 101 -12.76 -10.26 9.50
CA HIS A 101 -12.54 -11.09 8.33
C HIS A 101 -12.46 -10.26 7.04
N ALA A 102 -13.39 -9.32 6.84
CA ALA A 102 -13.39 -8.43 5.69
C ALA A 102 -12.14 -7.53 5.66
N ALA A 103 -11.69 -7.03 6.82
CA ALA A 103 -10.47 -6.24 6.92
C ALA A 103 -9.23 -7.08 6.55
N LEU A 104 -9.14 -8.34 6.99
CA LEU A 104 -8.05 -9.23 6.61
C LEU A 104 -8.07 -9.57 5.12
N VAL A 105 -9.25 -9.86 4.56
CA VAL A 105 -9.40 -10.07 3.12
C VAL A 105 -8.92 -8.85 2.33
N ALA A 106 -9.31 -7.64 2.74
CA ALA A 106 -8.90 -6.41 2.06
C ALA A 106 -7.37 -6.16 2.12
N VAL A 107 -6.72 -6.58 3.20
CA VAL A 107 -5.26 -6.48 3.36
C VAL A 107 -4.53 -7.55 2.54
N LEU A 108 -5.02 -8.79 2.56
CA LEU A 108 -4.40 -9.91 1.85
C LEU A 108 -4.67 -9.90 0.35
N SER A 109 -5.73 -9.21 -0.09
CA SER A 109 -6.16 -9.17 -1.47
C SER A 109 -5.54 -8.00 -2.24
N GLY A 110 -5.24 -8.27 -3.52
CA GLY A 110 -4.65 -7.30 -4.44
C GLY A 110 -3.21 -6.93 -4.08
N GLY A 111 -2.67 -5.94 -4.79
CA GLY A 111 -1.27 -5.54 -4.67
C GLY A 111 -0.89 -4.75 -3.41
N LEU A 112 -1.71 -4.73 -2.34
CA LEU A 112 -1.43 -3.93 -1.16
C LEU A 112 -0.16 -4.37 -0.44
N LEU A 113 -0.03 -5.66 -0.15
CA LEU A 113 1.16 -6.20 0.53
C LEU A 113 2.42 -6.01 -0.33
N PHE A 114 2.32 -6.30 -1.62
CA PHE A 114 3.42 -6.08 -2.55
C PHE A 114 3.81 -4.60 -2.62
N GLY A 115 2.83 -3.71 -2.73
CA GLY A 115 3.01 -2.27 -2.73
C GLY A 115 3.63 -1.75 -1.43
N ALA A 116 3.19 -2.26 -0.28
CA ALA A 116 3.70 -1.87 1.03
C ALA A 116 5.16 -2.28 1.25
N VAL A 117 5.53 -3.49 0.79
CA VAL A 117 6.87 -4.06 1.04
C VAL A 117 7.90 -3.60 0.02
N PHE A 118 7.57 -3.63 -1.27
CA PHE A 118 8.56 -3.41 -2.33
C PHE A 118 8.46 -2.04 -2.99
N MET A 119 7.27 -1.43 -3.04
CA MET A 119 7.07 -0.17 -3.75
C MET A 119 7.11 1.06 -2.82
N ALA A 120 6.51 0.98 -1.63
CA ALA A 120 6.48 2.10 -0.68
C ALA A 120 7.80 2.31 0.07
N THR A 121 8.66 1.30 0.07
CA THR A 121 9.96 1.34 0.76
C THR A 121 11.13 1.74 -0.14
N ASP A 122 10.84 2.26 -1.34
CA ASP A 122 11.87 2.71 -2.26
C ASP A 122 12.73 3.84 -1.65
N TYR A 123 14.05 3.73 -1.77
CA TYR A 123 15.02 4.69 -1.20
C TYR A 123 14.86 6.11 -1.72
N VAL A 124 14.47 6.26 -2.98
CA VAL A 124 14.43 7.57 -3.64
C VAL A 124 13.17 8.34 -3.27
N THR A 125 12.06 7.63 -3.11
CA THR A 125 10.73 8.23 -2.97
C THR A 125 10.16 8.12 -1.56
N SER A 126 10.85 7.50 -0.61
CA SER A 126 10.38 7.39 0.77
C SER A 126 10.97 8.47 1.69
N PRO A 127 10.25 8.88 2.76
CA PRO A 127 10.75 9.83 3.73
C PRO A 127 11.99 9.32 4.49
N PHE A 128 12.89 10.25 4.86
CA PHE A 128 14.14 9.90 5.55
C PHE A 128 13.94 9.68 7.06
N THR A 129 13.04 10.43 7.70
CA THR A 129 12.84 10.39 9.14
C THR A 129 11.86 9.29 9.55
N LEU A 130 12.03 8.72 10.75
CA LEU A 130 11.10 7.71 11.26
C LEU A 130 9.66 8.27 11.38
N LYS A 131 9.53 9.52 11.86
CA LYS A 131 8.23 10.20 11.94
C LYS A 131 7.62 10.40 10.57
N GLY A 132 8.44 10.80 9.59
CA GLY A 132 8.00 10.94 8.20
C GLY A 132 7.54 9.63 7.60
N LYS A 133 8.25 8.52 7.86
CA LYS A 133 7.87 7.18 7.40
C LYS A 133 6.52 6.73 7.96
N LEU A 134 6.24 7.00 9.23
CA LEU A 134 4.95 6.69 9.84
C LEU A 134 3.82 7.53 9.24
N ILE A 135 4.02 8.86 9.11
CA ILE A 135 3.04 9.77 8.50
C ILE A 135 2.76 9.33 7.06
N TYR A 136 3.80 9.03 6.29
CA TYR A 136 3.69 8.58 4.92
C TYR A 136 2.91 7.26 4.81
N GLY A 137 3.22 6.26 5.66
CA GLY A 137 2.53 4.97 5.68
C GLY A 137 1.03 5.11 6.01
N VAL A 138 0.70 5.92 7.03
CA VAL A 138 -0.71 6.18 7.40
C VAL A 138 -1.43 6.92 6.28
N ALA A 139 -0.82 7.95 5.71
CA ALA A 139 -1.42 8.71 4.60
C ALA A 139 -1.64 7.83 3.35
N LEU A 140 -0.70 6.93 3.03
CA LEU A 140 -0.89 5.91 2.00
C LEU A 140 -2.12 5.05 2.28
N GLY A 141 -2.28 4.61 3.54
CA GLY A 141 -3.45 3.82 3.95
C GLY A 141 -4.76 4.57 3.72
N ILE A 142 -4.83 5.85 4.12
CA ILE A 142 -6.01 6.69 3.92
C ILE A 142 -6.35 6.81 2.43
N VAL A 143 -5.37 7.17 1.61
CA VAL A 143 -5.59 7.37 0.17
C VAL A 143 -5.98 6.06 -0.51
N THR A 144 -5.30 4.95 -0.20
CA THR A 144 -5.63 3.64 -0.77
C THR A 144 -7.03 3.18 -0.35
N PHE A 145 -7.38 3.37 0.94
CA PHE A 145 -8.72 3.07 1.43
C PHE A 145 -9.78 3.89 0.69
N ALA A 146 -9.56 5.19 0.54
CA ALA A 146 -10.48 6.08 -0.17
C ALA A 146 -10.69 5.63 -1.63
N ILE A 147 -9.61 5.27 -2.34
CA ILE A 147 -9.70 4.80 -3.73
C ILE A 147 -10.45 3.46 -3.81
N ARG A 148 -10.18 2.52 -2.89
CA ARG A 148 -10.83 1.20 -2.89
C ARG A 148 -12.29 1.24 -2.43
N TYR A 149 -12.61 2.09 -1.45
CA TYR A 149 -13.94 2.12 -0.85
C TYR A 149 -14.94 2.97 -1.64
N TRP A 150 -14.49 4.11 -2.16
CA TRP A 150 -15.34 5.03 -2.95
C TRP A 150 -15.05 5.01 -4.44
N GLY A 151 -13.90 4.49 -4.85
CA GLY A 151 -13.52 4.45 -6.26
C GLY A 151 -13.96 3.17 -6.96
N SER A 152 -14.06 3.25 -8.28
CA SER A 152 -14.36 2.09 -9.15
C SER A 152 -13.12 1.21 -9.40
N TYR A 153 -11.95 1.60 -8.88
CA TYR A 153 -10.69 0.87 -9.08
C TYR A 153 -10.39 -0.03 -7.89
N THR A 154 -10.44 -1.33 -8.12
CA THR A 154 -10.10 -2.34 -7.10
C THR A 154 -8.63 -2.31 -6.69
N GLU A 155 -7.74 -1.87 -7.58
CA GLU A 155 -6.28 -1.82 -7.38
C GLU A 155 -5.74 -0.39 -7.20
N GLY A 156 -6.26 0.40 -6.30
CA GLY A 156 -5.84 1.78 -6.09
C GLY A 156 -4.41 2.00 -5.57
N VAL A 157 -3.65 0.92 -5.25
CA VAL A 157 -2.33 1.00 -4.61
C VAL A 157 -1.31 1.79 -5.42
N SER A 158 -1.22 1.53 -6.73
CA SER A 158 -0.25 2.22 -7.61
C SER A 158 -0.54 3.72 -7.72
N PHE A 159 -1.81 4.10 -7.80
CA PHE A 159 -2.23 5.50 -7.85
C PHE A 159 -1.99 6.21 -6.51
N ALA A 160 -2.30 5.54 -5.40
CA ALA A 160 -2.05 6.07 -4.06
C ALA A 160 -0.55 6.33 -3.84
N LEU A 161 0.31 5.38 -4.24
CA LEU A 161 1.76 5.52 -4.15
C LEU A 161 2.27 6.67 -5.01
N LEU A 162 1.80 6.79 -6.25
CA LEU A 162 2.20 7.90 -7.12
C LEU A 162 1.82 9.25 -6.50
N PHE A 163 0.58 9.35 -6.03
CA PHE A 163 0.08 10.57 -5.39
C PHE A 163 0.89 10.91 -4.14
N MET A 164 1.12 9.95 -3.26
CA MET A 164 1.85 10.20 -2.02
C MET A 164 3.34 10.50 -2.22
N ASN A 165 3.96 9.97 -3.29
CA ASN A 165 5.35 10.30 -3.62
C ASN A 165 5.54 11.79 -3.94
N LEU A 166 4.52 12.46 -4.48
CA LEU A 166 4.54 13.91 -4.70
C LEU A 166 4.57 14.70 -3.38
N TRP A 167 4.03 14.13 -2.30
CA TRP A 167 3.98 14.77 -0.98
C TRP A 167 5.21 14.51 -0.11
N VAL A 168 6.08 13.58 -0.51
CA VAL A 168 7.27 13.23 0.28
C VAL A 168 8.17 14.41 0.58
N PRO A 169 8.47 15.36 -0.35
CA PRO A 169 9.27 16.54 -0.03
C PRO A 169 8.68 17.36 1.12
N TYR A 170 7.36 17.57 1.12
CA TYR A 170 6.66 18.31 2.18
C TYR A 170 6.70 17.57 3.51
N ILE A 171 6.54 16.23 3.49
CA ILE A 171 6.66 15.40 4.70
C ILE A 171 8.07 15.48 5.27
N ASN A 172 9.09 15.47 4.42
CA ASN A 172 10.49 15.61 4.85
C ASN A 172 10.76 16.97 5.48
N ASP A 173 10.25 18.04 4.89
CA ASP A 173 10.40 19.39 5.46
C ASP A 173 9.68 19.52 6.81
N LEU A 174 8.48 18.95 6.94
CA LEU A 174 7.73 18.96 8.18
C LEU A 174 8.40 18.14 9.29
N THR A 175 9.08 17.04 8.92
CA THR A 175 9.71 16.12 9.87
C THR A 175 11.21 16.30 9.99
N ARG A 176 11.76 17.34 9.36
CA ARG A 176 13.20 17.65 9.35
C ARG A 176 13.73 17.82 10.76
N GLN A 177 14.77 17.08 11.07
CA GLN A 177 15.48 17.22 12.34
C GLN A 177 16.37 18.48 12.27
N THR A 178 16.38 19.25 13.34
CA THR A 178 17.30 20.38 13.45
C THR A 178 18.74 19.87 13.55
N PRO A 179 19.68 20.35 12.72
CA PRO A 179 21.05 19.91 12.80
C PRO A 179 21.66 20.33 14.14
N TYR A 180 22.62 19.55 14.61
CA TYR A 180 23.36 19.84 15.85
C TYR A 180 23.99 21.25 15.77
N GLY A 181 23.76 22.06 16.80
CA GLY A 181 24.25 23.46 16.82
C GLY A 181 23.36 24.49 16.11
N TYR A 182 22.19 24.11 15.59
CA TYR A 182 21.25 25.06 15.02
C TYR A 182 20.63 25.95 16.11
N VAL A 183 21.02 27.23 16.14
CA VAL A 183 20.36 28.24 16.94
C VAL A 183 19.19 28.79 16.12
N LYS A 184 17.97 28.67 16.61
CA LYS A 184 16.79 29.27 15.97
C LYS A 184 17.05 30.76 15.85
N PRO A 185 16.96 31.37 14.65
CA PRO A 185 17.04 32.84 14.54
C PRO A 185 15.93 33.40 15.44
N ALA A 186 16.31 34.37 16.29
CA ALA A 186 15.34 35.09 17.12
C ALA A 186 14.26 35.62 16.18
N LYS A 187 12.99 35.30 16.54
CA LYS A 187 11.83 35.82 15.82
C LYS A 187 11.99 37.32 15.78
N LYS A 188 12.32 37.90 14.61
CA LYS A 188 12.26 39.34 14.44
C LYS A 188 10.84 39.70 14.82
N GLU A 189 10.68 40.30 15.99
CA GLU A 189 9.45 41.01 16.33
C GLU A 189 9.16 41.88 15.11
N ALA A 190 8.01 41.67 14.51
CA ALA A 190 7.46 42.58 13.54
C ALA A 190 7.23 43.90 14.31
N ALA A 191 8.30 44.66 14.41
CA ALA A 191 8.24 46.03 14.83
C ALA A 191 7.38 46.73 13.78
N GLY A 192 6.23 47.13 14.22
CA GLY A 192 5.29 47.88 13.43
C GLY A 192 5.91 49.13 12.82
N LYS A 193 5.52 49.37 11.63
CA LYS A 193 5.17 50.69 11.13
C LYS A 193 4.11 50.49 10.04
#